data_3842aec71511dabc36460602c635e457
#
_entry.id   3842aec71511dabc36460602c635e457
#
_cell.length_a   1.000
_cell.length_b   1.000
_cell.length_c   1.000
_cell.angle_alpha   90.00
_cell.angle_beta   90.00
_cell.angle_gamma   90.00
#
_symmetry.space_group_name_H-M   'P 1'
#
loop_
_entity.id
_entity.type
_entity.pdbx_description
1 polymer ?
#
loop_
_entity_poly.entity_id
_entity_poly.type
_entity_poly.pdbx_seq_one_letter_code
_entity_poly.pdbx_strand_id
1 'polypeptide(L)'
;MNEEGHELLLGFQNPHEDPMKNEQKCALIILDGWGIGSTDDSNAIEAAHTPFMDALLAEHPKATLRTDGEFVGLPVGQMGNSEVGHMNIGAGRVVYQDLLRINRAIADDSFQSETILNNAFEVAKKRESQLHFMGLVSQGGVHSQQEHLHALCRAAAVQGINDFAIHAFTDGRDTSPQKALSYMENLGVVLAETGGRIASVHGRYYSMDRDNRWERIAQSYATLVRSEGECYPTVIDGIQAQYDNGITDEFIRPFTVGAPLAIEPNDVVICFNFRTDRCREITQVLTQRDMPEHNTSVLPLHYVTMTNYDDSFKGVHVIYDKPNLEGTLGQSIAEAGRTQVRIAETEKYPHVTFFFNGGREVPFNGEQRLMAHSPKVATYDLQPEMSAHDIVGLICPEMKKSDPDSPDFICLNFA
;
A
#
# COMPACT_ATOMS: atom_id res chain seq x y z
N MET A 1 5.10 46.00 -36.25
CA MET A 1 6.39 45.61 -36.80
C MET A 1 6.63 44.21 -36.31
N ASN A 2 6.30 43.32 -37.15
CA ASN A 2 6.40 41.90 -37.34
C ASN A 2 6.80 41.00 -36.14
N GLU A 3 5.80 40.30 -35.64
CA GLU A 3 5.88 39.03 -34.94
C GLU A 3 6.00 37.91 -35.99
N GLU A 4 7.10 37.18 -36.01
CA GLU A 4 7.20 35.92 -36.74
C GLU A 4 7.11 34.76 -35.73
N GLY A 5 5.94 34.13 -35.70
CA GLY A 5 5.71 32.86 -34.98
C GLY A 5 6.37 31.72 -35.72
N HIS A 6 7.24 31.00 -35.05
CA HIS A 6 7.71 29.68 -35.49
C HIS A 6 6.66 28.62 -35.16
N GLU A 7 5.86 28.23 -36.14
CA GLU A 7 5.07 27.02 -36.16
C GLU A 7 6.00 25.83 -36.29
N LEU A 8 6.05 25.00 -35.23
CA LEU A 8 6.60 23.64 -35.28
C LEU A 8 5.60 22.75 -36.02
N LEU A 9 5.82 22.54 -37.32
CA LEU A 9 5.12 21.52 -38.08
C LEU A 9 5.49 20.12 -37.58
N LEU A 10 4.67 19.57 -36.71
CA LEU A 10 4.60 18.13 -36.44
C LEU A 10 4.02 17.49 -37.72
N GLY A 11 4.86 16.84 -38.51
CA GLY A 11 4.45 16.07 -39.66
C GLY A 11 3.54 14.92 -39.28
N PHE A 12 2.25 15.07 -39.53
CA PHE A 12 1.31 13.96 -39.54
C PHE A 12 1.62 13.08 -40.74
N GLN A 13 2.19 11.90 -40.52
CA GLN A 13 2.33 10.88 -41.54
C GLN A 13 0.95 10.31 -41.90
N ASN A 14 0.75 10.03 -43.17
CA ASN A 14 -0.48 9.57 -43.79
C ASN A 14 -1.00 8.27 -43.19
N PRO A 15 -2.32 8.09 -42.89
CA PRO A 15 -2.86 6.86 -42.29
C PRO A 15 -3.01 5.66 -43.26
N HIS A 16 -2.34 5.62 -44.36
CA HIS A 16 -2.39 4.55 -45.36
C HIS A 16 -1.01 3.94 -45.72
N GLU A 17 0.01 4.19 -44.96
CA GLU A 17 1.18 3.34 -45.05
C GLU A 17 0.89 2.05 -44.25
N ASP A 18 1.00 0.91 -44.96
CA ASP A 18 1.01 -0.44 -44.42
C ASP A 18 1.83 -0.42 -43.11
N PRO A 19 1.29 -0.89 -41.96
CA PRO A 19 2.08 -0.91 -40.76
C PRO A 19 3.30 -1.78 -41.07
N MET A 20 4.42 -1.13 -41.38
CA MET A 20 5.70 -1.84 -41.55
C MET A 20 5.79 -2.77 -40.33
N LYS A 21 5.89 -4.06 -40.58
CA LYS A 21 6.31 -5.03 -39.58
C LYS A 21 7.62 -4.49 -39.03
N ASN A 22 7.50 -3.74 -37.93
CA ASN A 22 8.67 -3.22 -37.25
C ASN A 22 9.31 -4.45 -36.61
N GLU A 23 10.30 -5.02 -37.29
CA GLU A 23 11.03 -6.22 -36.87
C GLU A 23 11.92 -5.94 -35.64
N GLN A 24 11.79 -4.75 -35.06
CA GLN A 24 12.56 -4.36 -33.88
C GLN A 24 12.08 -5.13 -32.67
N LYS A 25 12.97 -5.91 -32.09
CA LYS A 25 12.81 -6.63 -30.85
C LYS A 25 13.46 -5.83 -29.71
N CYS A 26 12.92 -5.95 -28.50
CA CYS A 26 13.41 -5.23 -27.36
C CYS A 26 13.65 -6.17 -26.17
N ALA A 27 14.78 -6.04 -25.51
CA ALA A 27 15.05 -6.70 -24.26
C ALA A 27 15.29 -5.65 -23.15
N LEU A 28 14.48 -5.70 -22.10
CA LEU A 28 14.70 -4.99 -20.85
C LEU A 28 15.42 -5.95 -19.90
N ILE A 29 16.68 -5.67 -19.63
CA ILE A 29 17.52 -6.45 -18.72
C ILE A 29 17.68 -5.64 -17.44
N ILE A 30 17.18 -6.15 -16.32
CA ILE A 30 17.23 -5.52 -15.01
C ILE A 30 18.33 -6.21 -14.21
N LEU A 31 19.33 -5.43 -13.79
CA LEU A 31 20.33 -5.84 -12.81
C LEU A 31 19.86 -5.33 -11.44
N ASP A 32 19.16 -6.17 -10.71
CA ASP A 32 18.46 -5.76 -9.49
C ASP A 32 19.46 -5.46 -8.36
N GLY A 33 19.39 -4.22 -7.84
CA GLY A 33 20.34 -3.70 -6.87
C GLY A 33 21.64 -3.12 -7.47
N TRP A 34 21.86 -3.19 -8.78
CA TRP A 34 23.01 -2.56 -9.43
C TRP A 34 22.77 -1.04 -9.56
N GLY A 35 23.27 -0.29 -8.58
CA GLY A 35 23.06 1.16 -8.49
C GLY A 35 24.36 1.94 -8.52
N ILE A 36 24.23 3.26 -8.58
CA ILE A 36 25.37 4.20 -8.45
C ILE A 36 25.51 4.51 -6.96
N GLY A 37 26.66 4.14 -6.39
CA GLY A 37 26.97 4.34 -4.98
C GLY A 37 28.22 5.18 -4.74
N SER A 38 28.75 5.09 -3.52
CA SER A 38 30.03 5.69 -3.18
C SER A 38 31.20 5.02 -3.91
N THR A 39 32.34 5.69 -4.00
CA THR A 39 33.58 5.16 -4.60
C THR A 39 34.55 4.59 -3.57
N ASP A 40 34.06 4.22 -2.40
CA ASP A 40 34.82 3.62 -1.32
C ASP A 40 34.66 2.08 -1.26
N ASP A 41 35.38 1.44 -0.36
CA ASP A 41 35.41 -0.02 -0.18
C ASP A 41 34.06 -0.63 0.24
N SER A 42 33.06 0.18 0.58
CA SER A 42 31.72 -0.29 0.90
C SER A 42 30.88 -0.61 -0.35
N ASN A 43 31.31 -0.16 -1.53
CA ASN A 43 30.63 -0.39 -2.80
C ASN A 43 31.24 -1.58 -3.55
N ALA A 44 30.59 -2.74 -3.43
CA ALA A 44 31.06 -3.97 -4.07
C ALA A 44 31.08 -3.87 -5.63
N ILE A 45 30.20 -3.08 -6.24
CA ILE A 45 30.17 -2.85 -7.68
C ILE A 45 31.42 -2.09 -8.12
N GLU A 46 31.78 -1.04 -7.42
CA GLU A 46 32.97 -0.22 -7.70
C GLU A 46 34.27 -1.00 -7.47
N ALA A 47 34.29 -1.87 -6.45
CA ALA A 47 35.42 -2.72 -6.14
C ALA A 47 35.59 -3.91 -7.11
N ALA A 48 34.55 -4.26 -7.86
CA ALA A 48 34.55 -5.41 -8.76
C ALA A 48 35.21 -5.07 -10.11
N HIS A 49 35.82 -6.09 -10.76
CA HIS A 49 36.31 -5.99 -12.12
C HIS A 49 35.18 -6.26 -13.12
N THR A 50 34.60 -5.18 -13.69
CA THR A 50 33.41 -5.21 -14.55
C THR A 50 33.65 -4.66 -15.97
N PRO A 51 34.63 -5.19 -16.74
CA PRO A 51 35.10 -4.58 -17.99
C PRO A 51 34.02 -4.47 -19.04
N PHE A 52 33.07 -5.40 -19.09
CA PHE A 52 31.95 -5.32 -20.04
C PHE A 52 30.99 -4.17 -19.67
N MET A 53 30.62 -4.03 -18.42
CA MET A 53 29.74 -2.95 -17.95
C MET A 53 30.44 -1.59 -18.09
N ASP A 54 31.73 -1.52 -17.79
CA ASP A 54 32.52 -0.30 -17.93
C ASP A 54 32.53 0.18 -19.36
N ALA A 55 32.80 -0.74 -20.32
CA ALA A 55 32.75 -0.43 -21.75
C ALA A 55 31.33 -0.03 -22.21
N LEU A 56 30.32 -0.77 -21.78
CA LEU A 56 28.92 -0.48 -22.12
C LEU A 56 28.52 0.93 -21.66
N LEU A 57 28.85 1.30 -20.41
CA LEU A 57 28.58 2.60 -19.86
C LEU A 57 29.40 3.73 -20.50
N ALA A 58 30.58 3.43 -21.04
CA ALA A 58 31.40 4.41 -21.73
C ALA A 58 30.94 4.70 -23.15
N GLU A 59 30.45 3.68 -23.86
CA GLU A 59 30.22 3.71 -25.32
C GLU A 59 28.77 3.95 -25.71
N HIS A 60 27.81 3.69 -24.79
CA HIS A 60 26.38 3.77 -25.09
C HIS A 60 25.66 4.88 -24.32
N PRO A 61 24.50 5.36 -24.82
CA PRO A 61 23.69 6.34 -24.11
C PRO A 61 23.28 5.85 -22.73
N LYS A 62 23.38 6.72 -21.73
CA LYS A 62 23.03 6.45 -20.33
C LYS A 62 22.23 7.58 -19.72
N ALA A 63 21.38 7.22 -18.75
CA ALA A 63 20.64 8.15 -17.93
C ALA A 63 20.55 7.61 -16.50
N THR A 64 20.26 8.50 -15.55
CA THR A 64 20.05 8.14 -14.16
C THR A 64 18.61 8.34 -13.77
N LEU A 65 18.08 7.46 -12.90
CA LEU A 65 16.76 7.53 -12.32
C LEU A 65 16.86 7.62 -10.81
N ARG A 66 15.97 8.39 -10.20
CA ARG A 66 15.75 8.34 -8.76
C ARG A 66 14.89 7.11 -8.44
N THR A 67 15.30 6.37 -7.40
CA THR A 67 14.65 5.11 -7.01
C THR A 67 14.13 5.15 -5.57
N ASP A 68 13.93 6.36 -5.02
CA ASP A 68 13.51 6.62 -3.65
C ASP A 68 12.34 7.60 -3.60
N GLY A 69 11.64 7.58 -2.49
CA GLY A 69 10.61 8.56 -2.15
C GLY A 69 9.54 8.71 -3.23
N GLU A 70 9.04 9.92 -3.40
CA GLU A 70 7.94 10.23 -4.33
C GLU A 70 8.23 9.92 -5.80
N PHE A 71 9.52 9.83 -6.19
CA PHE A 71 9.91 9.46 -7.55
C PHE A 71 9.48 8.05 -7.94
N VAL A 72 9.25 7.20 -6.95
CA VAL A 72 8.77 5.83 -7.13
C VAL A 72 7.43 5.55 -6.43
N GLY A 73 6.75 6.59 -5.95
CA GLY A 73 5.44 6.47 -5.30
C GLY A 73 5.49 6.11 -3.82
N LEU A 74 6.62 6.33 -3.16
CA LEU A 74 6.83 6.13 -1.72
C LEU A 74 6.92 7.48 -0.99
N PRO A 75 6.72 7.52 0.33
CA PRO A 75 6.94 8.72 1.13
C PRO A 75 8.37 9.28 1.01
N VAL A 76 8.52 10.59 1.18
CA VAL A 76 9.83 11.26 1.19
C VAL A 76 10.78 10.60 2.19
N GLY A 77 12.01 10.32 1.75
CA GLY A 77 13.05 9.69 2.57
C GLY A 77 12.96 8.17 2.68
N GLN A 78 11.93 7.55 2.10
CA GLN A 78 11.84 6.09 2.04
C GLN A 78 12.62 5.55 0.84
N MET A 79 13.50 4.58 1.10
CA MET A 79 14.25 3.86 0.07
C MET A 79 13.30 3.01 -0.77
N GLY A 80 13.52 2.96 -2.10
CA GLY A 80 12.80 2.08 -3.00
C GLY A 80 13.10 0.60 -2.78
N ASN A 81 12.30 -0.22 -3.43
CA ASN A 81 12.45 -1.67 -3.42
C ASN A 81 12.08 -2.26 -4.79
N SER A 82 12.39 -3.54 -5.00
CA SER A 82 12.15 -4.22 -6.28
C SER A 82 10.66 -4.26 -6.67
N GLU A 83 9.75 -4.44 -5.70
CA GLU A 83 8.30 -4.51 -5.97
C GLU A 83 7.81 -3.22 -6.62
N VAL A 84 8.10 -2.09 -5.97
CA VAL A 84 7.71 -0.75 -6.44
C VAL A 84 8.40 -0.41 -7.75
N GLY A 85 9.69 -0.73 -7.90
CA GLY A 85 10.47 -0.46 -9.12
C GLY A 85 9.88 -1.19 -10.33
N HIS A 86 9.64 -2.50 -10.23
CA HIS A 86 9.08 -3.30 -11.32
C HIS A 86 7.65 -2.89 -11.65
N MET A 87 6.84 -2.54 -10.63
CA MET A 87 5.48 -2.04 -10.85
C MET A 87 5.50 -0.73 -11.64
N ASN A 88 6.36 0.22 -11.29
CA ASN A 88 6.48 1.50 -12.01
C ASN A 88 6.96 1.32 -13.45
N ILE A 89 7.97 0.46 -13.68
CA ILE A 89 8.46 0.15 -15.02
C ILE A 89 7.34 -0.46 -15.86
N GLY A 90 6.66 -1.48 -15.32
CA GLY A 90 5.57 -2.16 -16.01
C GLY A 90 4.35 -1.28 -16.26
N ALA A 91 4.04 -0.37 -15.36
CA ALA A 91 2.95 0.59 -15.48
C ALA A 91 3.29 1.77 -16.41
N GLY A 92 4.59 2.01 -16.68
CA GLY A 92 5.04 3.18 -17.45
C GLY A 92 4.76 4.52 -16.76
N ARG A 93 4.50 4.51 -15.47
CA ARG A 93 4.18 5.67 -14.64
C ARG A 93 4.46 5.40 -13.17
N VAL A 94 4.58 6.47 -12.37
CA VAL A 94 4.70 6.34 -10.90
C VAL A 94 3.37 5.81 -10.33
N VAL A 95 3.44 4.68 -9.64
CA VAL A 95 2.31 4.07 -8.92
C VAL A 95 2.45 4.42 -7.45
N TYR A 96 1.61 5.33 -6.99
CA TYR A 96 1.65 5.78 -5.59
C TYR A 96 1.15 4.68 -4.66
N GLN A 97 1.96 4.39 -3.63
CA GLN A 97 1.56 3.49 -2.55
C GLN A 97 0.48 4.15 -1.67
N ASP A 98 -0.31 3.34 -0.97
CA ASP A 98 -1.51 3.78 -0.27
C ASP A 98 -1.28 5.00 0.63
N LEU A 99 -0.22 4.99 1.47
CA LEU A 99 0.11 6.12 2.32
C LEU A 99 0.27 7.42 1.53
N LEU A 100 1.07 7.38 0.46
CA LEU A 100 1.33 8.58 -0.34
C LEU A 100 0.10 8.98 -1.17
N ARG A 101 -0.66 8.01 -1.67
CA ARG A 101 -1.92 8.24 -2.40
C ARG A 101 -2.92 8.99 -1.52
N ILE A 102 -3.10 8.55 -0.27
CA ILE A 102 -4.00 9.21 0.68
C ILE A 102 -3.47 10.58 1.08
N ASN A 103 -2.16 10.70 1.40
CA ASN A 103 -1.54 11.98 1.74
C ASN A 103 -1.72 13.03 0.63
N ARG A 104 -1.58 12.63 -0.63
CA ARG A 104 -1.80 13.53 -1.79
C ARG A 104 -3.25 13.93 -1.92
N ALA A 105 -4.17 12.98 -1.77
CA ALA A 105 -5.61 13.29 -1.80
C ALA A 105 -6.03 14.27 -0.67
N ILE A 106 -5.38 14.18 0.50
CA ILE A 106 -5.59 15.14 1.58
C ILE A 106 -4.98 16.50 1.24
N ALA A 107 -3.79 16.53 0.63
CA ALA A 107 -3.08 17.76 0.30
C ALA A 107 -3.73 18.57 -0.84
N ASP A 108 -4.39 17.90 -1.79
CA ASP A 108 -5.10 18.51 -2.92
C ASP A 108 -6.62 18.63 -2.71
N ASP A 109 -7.11 18.36 -1.49
CA ASP A 109 -8.52 18.39 -1.07
C ASP A 109 -9.43 17.37 -1.78
N SER A 110 -8.90 16.46 -2.61
CA SER A 110 -9.71 15.43 -3.30
C SER A 110 -10.24 14.36 -2.34
N PHE A 111 -9.58 14.18 -1.19
CA PHE A 111 -10.04 13.25 -0.13
C PHE A 111 -11.48 13.49 0.29
N GLN A 112 -11.88 14.76 0.42
CA GLN A 112 -13.25 15.13 0.82
C GLN A 112 -14.29 14.82 -0.27
N SER A 113 -13.84 14.56 -1.50
CA SER A 113 -14.69 14.25 -2.65
C SER A 113 -14.79 12.74 -2.94
N GLU A 114 -14.13 11.90 -2.15
CA GLU A 114 -14.17 10.44 -2.32
C GLU A 114 -15.61 9.92 -2.22
N THR A 115 -16.04 9.21 -3.25
CA THR A 115 -17.43 8.78 -3.40
C THR A 115 -17.89 7.86 -2.27
N ILE A 116 -17.07 6.89 -1.88
CA ILE A 116 -17.41 5.93 -0.83
C ILE A 116 -17.47 6.63 0.54
N LEU A 117 -16.56 7.57 0.80
CA LEU A 117 -16.57 8.37 2.03
C LEU A 117 -17.84 9.22 2.13
N ASN A 118 -18.17 9.94 1.06
CA ASN A 118 -19.38 10.77 1.02
C ASN A 118 -20.66 9.94 1.16
N ASN A 119 -20.70 8.76 0.53
CA ASN A 119 -21.84 7.83 0.70
C ASN A 119 -21.97 7.38 2.16
N ALA A 120 -20.87 7.09 2.86
CA ALA A 120 -20.90 6.73 4.28
C ALA A 120 -21.52 7.84 5.14
N PHE A 121 -21.13 9.10 4.89
CA PHE A 121 -21.70 10.26 5.59
C PHE A 121 -23.20 10.44 5.29
N GLU A 122 -23.62 10.28 4.04
CA GLU A 122 -25.04 10.34 3.65
C GLU A 122 -25.86 9.20 4.31
N VAL A 123 -25.28 8.01 4.42
CA VAL A 123 -25.94 6.88 5.11
C VAL A 123 -26.13 7.19 6.59
N ALA A 124 -25.10 7.74 7.27
CA ALA A 124 -25.20 8.13 8.67
C ALA A 124 -26.30 9.18 8.88
N LYS A 125 -26.33 10.24 8.08
CA LYS A 125 -27.37 11.28 8.12
C LYS A 125 -28.77 10.71 7.86
N LYS A 126 -28.92 9.90 6.81
CA LYS A 126 -30.22 9.35 6.41
C LYS A 126 -30.79 8.37 7.43
N ARG A 127 -29.93 7.62 8.11
CA ARG A 127 -30.34 6.64 9.13
C ARG A 127 -30.48 7.27 10.52
N GLU A 128 -30.00 8.52 10.68
CA GLU A 128 -29.85 9.17 12.00
C GLU A 128 -29.02 8.28 12.94
N SER A 129 -28.02 7.58 12.39
CA SER A 129 -27.18 6.63 13.12
C SER A 129 -25.82 7.24 13.46
N GLN A 130 -25.15 6.69 14.47
CA GLN A 130 -23.85 7.16 14.92
C GLN A 130 -22.78 6.87 13.85
N LEU A 131 -21.88 7.83 13.66
CA LEU A 131 -20.66 7.68 12.88
C LEU A 131 -19.50 7.36 13.81
N HIS A 132 -18.75 6.30 13.50
CA HIS A 132 -17.58 5.87 14.24
C HIS A 132 -16.33 5.85 13.34
N PHE A 133 -15.24 6.43 13.84
CA PHE A 133 -13.90 6.26 13.27
C PHE A 133 -13.08 5.32 14.14
N MET A 134 -12.44 4.32 13.56
CA MET A 134 -11.68 3.30 14.28
C MET A 134 -10.34 3.06 13.61
N GLY A 135 -9.25 3.00 14.39
CA GLY A 135 -7.92 2.69 13.87
C GLY A 135 -6.77 3.23 14.71
N LEU A 136 -5.55 3.01 14.21
CA LEU A 136 -4.32 3.32 14.90
C LEU A 136 -4.00 4.82 14.83
N VAL A 137 -3.94 5.47 15.99
CA VAL A 137 -3.66 6.91 16.12
C VAL A 137 -2.19 7.11 16.45
N SER A 138 -1.37 7.27 15.42
CA SER A 138 0.06 7.55 15.56
C SER A 138 0.64 8.22 14.31
N GLN A 139 1.89 8.65 14.39
CA GLN A 139 2.67 9.18 13.26
C GLN A 139 3.58 8.12 12.62
N GLY A 140 3.46 6.85 12.99
CA GLY A 140 4.35 5.78 12.54
C GLY A 140 4.31 5.52 11.03
N GLY A 141 3.18 5.79 10.38
CA GLY A 141 3.04 5.67 8.92
C GLY A 141 3.17 4.25 8.36
N VAL A 142 3.10 3.22 9.23
CA VAL A 142 3.21 1.81 8.83
C VAL A 142 1.84 1.18 8.57
N HIS A 143 0.89 1.40 9.45
CA HIS A 143 -0.48 0.85 9.35
C HIS A 143 -1.52 1.94 9.10
N SER A 144 -1.27 3.11 9.62
CA SER A 144 -2.12 4.29 9.53
C SER A 144 -1.27 5.54 9.72
N GLN A 145 -1.89 6.70 9.58
CA GLN A 145 -1.30 7.99 9.95
C GLN A 145 -2.39 8.85 10.60
N GLN A 146 -2.08 9.50 11.73
CA GLN A 146 -3.09 10.28 12.46
C GLN A 146 -3.69 11.43 11.62
N GLU A 147 -2.93 11.98 10.67
CA GLU A 147 -3.39 13.02 9.75
C GLU A 147 -4.55 12.53 8.87
N HIS A 148 -4.64 11.21 8.59
CA HIS A 148 -5.79 10.63 7.88
C HIS A 148 -7.05 10.68 8.74
N LEU A 149 -6.95 10.40 10.05
CA LEU A 149 -8.06 10.57 10.98
C LEU A 149 -8.46 12.04 11.10
N HIS A 150 -7.50 12.96 11.18
CA HIS A 150 -7.76 14.40 11.21
C HIS A 150 -8.52 14.87 9.97
N ALA A 151 -8.16 14.34 8.79
CA ALA A 151 -8.86 14.63 7.53
C ALA A 151 -10.29 14.06 7.54
N LEU A 152 -10.50 12.84 8.08
CA LEU A 152 -11.83 12.26 8.25
C LEU A 152 -12.71 13.11 9.17
N CYS A 153 -12.18 13.58 10.30
CA CYS A 153 -12.91 14.47 11.23
C CYS A 153 -13.35 15.77 10.53
N ARG A 154 -12.44 16.40 9.76
CA ARG A 154 -12.76 17.62 9.00
C ARG A 154 -13.76 17.34 7.89
N ALA A 155 -13.64 16.23 7.18
CA ALA A 155 -14.59 15.84 6.13
C ALA A 155 -16.00 15.61 6.71
N ALA A 156 -16.12 14.95 7.87
CA ALA A 156 -17.40 14.79 8.57
C ALA A 156 -18.01 16.14 8.97
N ALA A 157 -17.22 17.04 9.53
CA ALA A 157 -17.67 18.38 9.92
C ALA A 157 -18.13 19.21 8.72
N VAL A 158 -17.44 19.17 7.60
CA VAL A 158 -17.86 19.82 6.32
C VAL A 158 -19.22 19.30 5.85
N GLN A 159 -19.49 17.99 6.09
CA GLN A 159 -20.79 17.38 5.79
C GLN A 159 -21.86 17.65 6.86
N GLY A 160 -21.56 18.43 7.90
CA GLY A 160 -22.47 18.78 8.98
C GLY A 160 -22.63 17.70 10.05
N ILE A 161 -21.75 16.70 10.07
CA ILE A 161 -21.71 15.66 11.12
C ILE A 161 -20.68 16.09 12.17
N ASN A 162 -21.16 16.65 13.29
CA ASN A 162 -20.31 17.14 14.38
C ASN A 162 -20.38 16.26 15.63
N ASP A 163 -21.22 15.22 15.63
CA ASP A 163 -21.29 14.21 16.67
C ASP A 163 -20.87 12.85 16.08
N PHE A 164 -19.61 12.50 16.28
CA PHE A 164 -19.04 11.23 15.86
C PHE A 164 -18.13 10.67 16.97
N ALA A 165 -17.98 9.36 16.98
CA ALA A 165 -17.18 8.64 17.93
C ALA A 165 -15.82 8.23 17.35
N ILE A 166 -14.76 8.30 18.17
CA ILE A 166 -13.46 7.77 17.81
C ILE A 166 -13.09 6.63 18.76
N HIS A 167 -12.76 5.48 18.19
CA HIS A 167 -12.17 4.35 18.86
C HIS A 167 -10.68 4.31 18.50
N ALA A 168 -9.86 4.91 19.38
CA ALA A 168 -8.45 5.14 19.14
C ALA A 168 -7.62 3.90 19.49
N PHE A 169 -6.87 3.35 18.53
CA PHE A 169 -5.88 2.33 18.83
C PHE A 169 -4.53 3.01 19.09
N THR A 170 -3.80 2.56 20.12
CA THR A 170 -2.48 3.09 20.48
C THR A 170 -1.35 2.20 19.96
N ASP A 171 -0.20 2.81 19.62
CA ASP A 171 0.88 2.17 18.87
C ASP A 171 1.95 1.54 19.78
N GLY A 172 2.98 2.29 20.13
CA GLY A 172 4.09 1.83 20.97
C GLY A 172 5.02 0.77 20.35
N ARG A 173 4.83 0.44 19.05
CA ARG A 173 5.63 -0.54 18.30
C ARG A 173 6.31 0.08 17.09
N ASP A 174 5.57 0.84 16.29
CA ASP A 174 6.10 1.60 15.16
C ASP A 174 6.49 3.02 15.58
N THR A 175 6.16 3.39 16.81
CA THR A 175 6.54 4.63 17.50
C THR A 175 7.05 4.32 18.91
N SER A 176 7.58 5.33 19.59
CA SER A 176 8.08 5.17 20.99
C SER A 176 6.95 4.68 21.91
N PRO A 177 7.27 3.85 22.93
CA PRO A 177 6.29 3.14 23.75
C PRO A 177 5.37 4.00 24.61
N GLN A 178 5.60 5.29 24.76
CA GLN A 178 4.81 6.23 25.57
C GLN A 178 4.62 7.56 24.81
N LYS A 179 3.97 7.47 23.63
CA LYS A 179 3.65 8.64 22.80
C LYS A 179 2.14 8.89 22.65
N ALA A 180 1.30 7.96 23.12
CA ALA A 180 -0.15 8.07 22.96
C ALA A 180 -0.71 9.37 23.51
N LEU A 181 -0.23 9.86 24.69
CA LEU A 181 -0.69 11.14 25.24
C LEU A 181 -0.56 12.28 24.22
N SER A 182 0.62 12.43 23.61
CA SER A 182 0.83 13.51 22.65
C SER A 182 -0.03 13.38 21.38
N TYR A 183 -0.33 12.15 20.94
CA TYR A 183 -1.23 11.93 19.81
C TYR A 183 -2.68 12.24 20.16
N MET A 184 -3.13 11.91 21.38
CA MET A 184 -4.48 12.24 21.84
C MET A 184 -4.66 13.74 22.08
N GLU A 185 -3.63 14.45 22.55
CA GLU A 185 -3.63 15.91 22.66
C GLU A 185 -3.77 16.56 21.27
N ASN A 186 -3.01 16.11 20.29
CA ASN A 186 -3.12 16.61 18.90
C ASN A 186 -4.51 16.33 18.32
N LEU A 187 -5.05 15.14 18.54
CA LEU A 187 -6.41 14.80 18.13
C LEU A 187 -7.44 15.68 18.84
N GLY A 188 -7.24 15.97 20.12
CA GLY A 188 -8.10 16.87 20.90
C GLY A 188 -8.23 18.26 20.30
N VAL A 189 -7.15 18.80 19.73
CA VAL A 189 -7.19 20.08 18.99
C VAL A 189 -8.13 20.00 17.80
N VAL A 190 -8.04 18.93 17.01
CA VAL A 190 -8.90 18.71 15.84
C VAL A 190 -10.37 18.52 16.24
N LEU A 191 -10.62 17.78 17.31
CA LEU A 191 -11.99 17.58 17.82
C LEU A 191 -12.63 18.86 18.35
N ALA A 192 -11.82 19.78 18.90
CA ALA A 192 -12.31 21.09 19.29
C ALA A 192 -12.79 21.93 18.11
N GLU A 193 -12.22 21.70 16.90
CA GLU A 193 -12.60 22.38 15.65
C GLU A 193 -13.78 21.70 14.95
N THR A 194 -13.84 20.35 14.99
CA THR A 194 -14.73 19.56 14.13
C THR A 194 -15.91 18.94 14.89
N GLY A 195 -15.85 18.89 16.20
CA GLY A 195 -16.77 18.13 17.04
C GLY A 195 -16.32 16.68 17.18
N GLY A 196 -17.23 15.81 17.62
CA GLY A 196 -16.92 14.42 17.93
C GLY A 196 -16.19 14.23 19.25
N ARG A 197 -15.97 12.96 19.62
CA ARG A 197 -15.30 12.60 20.88
C ARG A 197 -14.57 11.27 20.79
N ILE A 198 -13.54 11.10 21.61
CA ILE A 198 -12.91 9.79 21.80
C ILE A 198 -13.84 8.99 22.73
N ALA A 199 -14.37 7.87 22.22
CA ALA A 199 -15.29 6.99 22.94
C ALA A 199 -14.55 5.86 23.65
N SER A 200 -13.46 5.35 23.07
CA SER A 200 -12.65 4.30 23.67
C SER A 200 -11.20 4.34 23.19
N VAL A 201 -10.32 3.71 23.97
CA VAL A 201 -8.89 3.56 23.66
C VAL A 201 -8.50 2.09 23.79
N HIS A 202 -7.68 1.61 22.88
CA HIS A 202 -7.27 0.20 22.80
C HIS A 202 -5.80 0.10 22.41
N GLY A 203 -4.97 -0.59 23.17
CA GLY A 203 -3.64 -0.95 22.73
C GLY A 203 -3.72 -1.85 21.48
N ARG A 204 -2.83 -1.63 20.52
CA ARG A 204 -2.81 -2.41 19.27
C ARG A 204 -2.63 -3.91 19.49
N TYR A 205 -2.08 -4.32 20.63
CA TYR A 205 -2.00 -5.72 21.06
C TYR A 205 -3.37 -6.41 21.11
N TYR A 206 -4.43 -5.67 21.45
CA TYR A 206 -5.79 -6.18 21.54
C TYR A 206 -6.61 -5.95 20.28
N SER A 207 -6.43 -4.82 19.60
CA SER A 207 -7.28 -4.40 18.49
C SER A 207 -6.70 -4.74 17.11
N MET A 208 -5.41 -5.07 17.05
CA MET A 208 -4.68 -5.24 15.81
C MET A 208 -3.86 -6.56 15.79
N ASP A 209 -4.42 -7.63 16.36
CA ASP A 209 -3.86 -8.97 16.21
C ASP A 209 -3.96 -9.42 14.74
N ARG A 210 -3.08 -10.33 14.33
CA ARG A 210 -3.07 -10.94 12.99
C ARG A 210 -2.69 -12.43 13.01
N ASP A 211 -2.60 -12.98 14.23
CA ASP A 211 -2.12 -14.34 14.48
C ASP A 211 -3.23 -15.23 15.03
N ASN A 212 -4.52 -14.84 14.79
CA ASN A 212 -5.74 -15.50 15.24
C ASN A 212 -5.83 -15.66 16.77
N ARG A 213 -5.32 -14.67 17.50
CA ARG A 213 -5.47 -14.57 18.96
C ARG A 213 -6.81 -13.93 19.31
N TRP A 214 -7.88 -14.66 19.03
CA TRP A 214 -9.25 -14.17 19.16
C TRP A 214 -9.59 -13.69 20.56
N GLU A 215 -8.93 -14.23 21.60
CA GLU A 215 -9.06 -13.76 22.99
C GLU A 215 -8.61 -12.31 23.19
N ARG A 216 -7.72 -11.80 22.36
CA ARG A 216 -7.29 -10.39 22.36
C ARG A 216 -8.31 -9.52 21.65
N ILE A 217 -8.70 -9.92 20.45
CA ILE A 217 -9.72 -9.22 19.65
C ILE A 217 -11.05 -9.14 20.41
N ALA A 218 -11.44 -10.18 21.12
CA ALA A 218 -12.66 -10.21 21.92
C ALA A 218 -12.69 -9.13 23.02
N GLN A 219 -11.54 -8.77 23.61
CA GLN A 219 -11.47 -7.69 24.59
C GLN A 219 -11.74 -6.32 23.93
N SER A 220 -11.13 -6.05 22.77
CA SER A 220 -11.46 -4.84 22.02
C SER A 220 -12.90 -4.81 21.55
N TYR A 221 -13.41 -5.94 21.04
CA TYR A 221 -14.81 -6.08 20.64
C TYR A 221 -15.77 -5.77 21.80
N ALA A 222 -15.50 -6.30 22.99
CA ALA A 222 -16.33 -6.06 24.18
C ALA A 222 -16.43 -4.56 24.53
N THR A 223 -15.32 -3.85 24.43
CA THR A 223 -15.30 -2.40 24.66
C THR A 223 -16.00 -1.63 23.53
N LEU A 224 -15.75 -2.01 22.25
CA LEU A 224 -16.35 -1.36 21.08
C LEU A 224 -17.88 -1.51 21.03
N VAL A 225 -18.40 -2.72 21.34
CA VAL A 225 -19.81 -3.08 21.09
C VAL A 225 -20.65 -3.05 22.36
N ARG A 226 -20.03 -3.28 23.55
CA ARG A 226 -20.76 -3.36 24.82
C ARG A 226 -20.31 -2.31 25.84
N SER A 227 -19.35 -1.46 25.46
CA SER A 227 -18.71 -0.48 26.35
C SER A 227 -18.15 -1.12 27.65
N GLU A 228 -17.70 -2.38 27.55
CA GLU A 228 -17.08 -3.09 28.66
C GLU A 228 -15.64 -2.61 28.88
N GLY A 229 -15.22 -2.57 30.15
CA GLY A 229 -13.88 -2.13 30.56
C GLY A 229 -13.93 -1.03 31.59
N GLU A 230 -12.76 -0.53 32.00
CA GLU A 230 -12.68 0.64 32.87
C GLU A 230 -13.19 1.87 32.13
N CYS A 231 -13.76 2.82 32.89
CA CYS A 231 -14.25 4.07 32.33
C CYS A 231 -13.51 5.23 32.99
N TYR A 232 -12.89 6.08 32.16
CA TYR A 232 -12.18 7.26 32.66
C TYR A 232 -12.87 8.55 32.20
N PRO A 233 -12.82 9.63 33.02
CA PRO A 233 -13.43 10.91 32.65
C PRO A 233 -12.86 11.51 31.37
N THR A 234 -11.54 11.39 31.17
CA THR A 234 -10.82 11.86 29.98
C THR A 234 -9.88 10.79 29.42
N VAL A 235 -9.53 10.92 28.16
CA VAL A 235 -8.56 10.04 27.49
C VAL A 235 -7.18 10.13 28.17
N ILE A 236 -6.80 11.31 28.62
CA ILE A 236 -5.51 11.56 29.28
C ILE A 236 -5.45 10.81 30.62
N ASP A 237 -6.51 10.90 31.43
CA ASP A 237 -6.59 10.18 32.72
C ASP A 237 -6.44 8.67 32.52
N GLY A 238 -7.10 8.11 31.51
CA GLY A 238 -7.05 6.68 31.21
C GLY A 238 -5.68 6.21 30.79
N ILE A 239 -5.03 6.92 29.86
CA ILE A 239 -3.67 6.57 29.38
C ILE A 239 -2.65 6.75 30.52
N GLN A 240 -2.73 7.84 31.28
CA GLN A 240 -1.82 8.08 32.40
C GLN A 240 -1.96 6.99 33.47
N ALA A 241 -3.18 6.58 33.81
CA ALA A 241 -3.39 5.48 34.76
C ALA A 241 -2.76 4.16 34.30
N GLN A 242 -2.77 3.88 32.99
CA GLN A 242 -2.08 2.71 32.43
C GLN A 242 -0.56 2.86 32.53
N TYR A 243 0.00 4.04 32.22
CA TYR A 243 1.43 4.32 32.34
C TYR A 243 1.93 4.21 33.79
N ASP A 244 1.15 4.70 34.74
CA ASP A 244 1.47 4.62 36.17
C ASP A 244 1.54 3.15 36.67
N ASN A 245 0.84 2.25 35.98
CA ASN A 245 0.90 0.81 36.18
C ASN A 245 1.95 0.10 35.32
N GLY A 246 2.84 0.83 34.66
CA GLY A 246 3.93 0.29 33.83
C GLY A 246 3.46 -0.29 32.48
N ILE A 247 2.23 -0.01 32.07
CA ILE A 247 1.67 -0.46 30.79
C ILE A 247 1.99 0.60 29.74
N THR A 248 2.58 0.19 28.62
CA THR A 248 2.93 1.07 27.50
C THR A 248 1.87 1.04 26.41
N ASP A 249 1.96 1.94 25.42
CA ASP A 249 0.98 2.16 24.37
C ASP A 249 0.50 0.86 23.68
N GLU A 250 1.43 -0.03 23.34
CA GLU A 250 1.09 -1.29 22.66
C GLU A 250 0.11 -2.15 23.46
N PHE A 251 0.24 -2.11 24.79
CA PHE A 251 -0.45 -3.00 25.72
C PHE A 251 -1.55 -2.32 26.54
N ILE A 252 -1.94 -1.09 26.22
CA ILE A 252 -3.04 -0.39 26.87
C ILE A 252 -4.28 -1.28 26.80
N ARG A 253 -4.82 -1.65 27.99
CA ARG A 253 -6.04 -2.43 28.07
C ARG A 253 -7.21 -1.58 27.57
N PRO A 254 -8.13 -2.18 26.78
CA PRO A 254 -9.28 -1.45 26.27
C PRO A 254 -10.08 -0.77 27.39
N PHE A 255 -10.37 0.51 27.22
CA PHE A 255 -11.16 1.31 28.17
C PHE A 255 -12.06 2.32 27.45
N THR A 256 -13.12 2.78 28.14
CA THR A 256 -14.05 3.79 27.63
C THR A 256 -13.75 5.17 28.21
N VAL A 257 -14.17 6.21 27.50
CA VAL A 257 -13.96 7.62 27.88
C VAL A 257 -15.30 8.34 28.01
N GLY A 258 -15.56 8.91 29.19
CA GLY A 258 -16.79 9.66 29.47
C GLY A 258 -18.05 8.82 29.39
N ALA A 259 -19.13 9.38 28.85
CA ALA A 259 -20.38 8.62 28.67
C ALA A 259 -20.18 7.48 27.67
N PRO A 260 -20.62 6.24 27.99
CA PRO A 260 -20.49 5.11 27.08
C PRO A 260 -21.09 5.41 25.70
N LEU A 261 -20.38 4.97 24.65
CA LEU A 261 -20.82 5.08 23.26
C LEU A 261 -20.33 3.85 22.50
N ALA A 262 -21.17 2.83 22.47
CA ALA A 262 -20.90 1.57 21.78
C ALA A 262 -21.25 1.68 20.28
N ILE A 263 -20.68 0.80 19.49
CA ILE A 263 -21.10 0.56 18.11
C ILE A 263 -22.39 -0.26 18.15
N GLU A 264 -23.46 0.28 17.59
CA GLU A 264 -24.79 -0.35 17.56
C GLU A 264 -25.19 -0.82 16.15
N PRO A 265 -26.19 -1.70 16.03
CA PRO A 265 -26.73 -2.10 14.73
C PRO A 265 -27.17 -0.88 13.89
N ASN A 266 -26.82 -0.88 12.60
CA ASN A 266 -27.08 0.16 11.61
C ASN A 266 -26.16 1.39 11.68
N ASP A 267 -25.20 1.43 12.59
CA ASP A 267 -24.21 2.50 12.64
C ASP A 267 -23.27 2.45 11.43
N VAL A 268 -22.60 3.57 11.22
CA VAL A 268 -21.56 3.71 10.20
C VAL A 268 -20.20 3.63 10.87
N VAL A 269 -19.37 2.69 10.46
CA VAL A 269 -18.01 2.52 10.99
C VAL A 269 -17.00 2.69 9.87
N ILE A 270 -16.04 3.59 10.04
CA ILE A 270 -14.92 3.79 9.11
C ILE A 270 -13.62 3.36 9.80
N CYS A 271 -13.03 2.26 9.38
CA CYS A 271 -11.71 1.81 9.82
C CYS A 271 -10.63 2.45 8.93
N PHE A 272 -9.83 3.34 9.52
CA PHE A 272 -8.93 4.20 8.74
C PHE A 272 -7.49 3.68 8.57
N ASN A 273 -7.18 2.47 9.02
CA ASN A 273 -5.90 1.85 8.70
C ASN A 273 -5.82 1.59 7.18
N PHE A 274 -4.70 1.99 6.55
CA PHE A 274 -4.49 1.70 5.12
C PHE A 274 -3.74 0.39 4.89
N ARG A 275 -2.94 -0.10 5.86
CA ARG A 275 -2.33 -1.43 5.76
C ARG A 275 -3.32 -2.50 6.18
N THR A 276 -3.45 -3.52 5.35
CA THR A 276 -4.57 -4.47 5.34
C THR A 276 -4.50 -5.58 6.40
N ASP A 277 -3.30 -5.92 6.91
CA ASP A 277 -3.08 -7.15 7.67
C ASP A 277 -3.70 -7.16 9.08
N ARG A 278 -3.56 -6.07 9.84
CA ARG A 278 -3.85 -6.06 11.28
C ARG A 278 -5.29 -5.68 11.66
N CYS A 279 -6.00 -4.93 10.82
CA CYS A 279 -7.42 -4.65 11.08
C CYS A 279 -8.36 -5.67 10.43
N ARG A 280 -7.83 -6.74 9.83
CA ARG A 280 -8.62 -7.82 9.23
C ARG A 280 -9.46 -8.54 10.27
N GLU A 281 -8.86 -8.96 11.38
CA GLU A 281 -9.54 -9.73 12.43
C GLU A 281 -10.65 -8.95 13.13
N ILE A 282 -10.40 -7.69 13.51
CA ILE A 282 -11.46 -6.85 14.13
C ILE A 282 -12.60 -6.58 13.13
N THR A 283 -12.29 -6.38 11.84
CA THR A 283 -13.31 -6.26 10.78
C THR A 283 -14.12 -7.55 10.66
N GLN A 284 -13.46 -8.70 10.72
CA GLN A 284 -14.09 -10.02 10.60
C GLN A 284 -15.11 -10.26 11.73
N VAL A 285 -14.77 -10.00 12.98
CA VAL A 285 -15.70 -10.22 14.11
C VAL A 285 -16.84 -9.21 14.16
N LEU A 286 -16.65 -8.02 13.60
CA LEU A 286 -17.71 -7.01 13.51
C LEU A 286 -18.68 -7.25 12.35
N THR A 287 -18.23 -7.88 11.25
CA THR A 287 -18.99 -7.86 9.98
C THR A 287 -19.14 -9.20 9.27
N GLN A 288 -18.28 -10.21 9.52
CA GLN A 288 -18.21 -11.42 8.69
C GLN A 288 -18.55 -12.70 9.41
N ARG A 289 -18.18 -12.84 10.69
CA ARG A 289 -18.27 -14.14 11.37
C ARG A 289 -18.65 -13.99 12.84
N ASP A 290 -19.70 -14.69 13.24
CA ASP A 290 -20.02 -14.92 14.64
C ASP A 290 -19.01 -15.88 15.27
N MET A 291 -18.52 -15.55 16.46
CA MET A 291 -17.65 -16.41 17.27
C MET A 291 -18.18 -16.49 18.70
N PRO A 292 -19.22 -17.33 18.96
CA PRO A 292 -19.85 -17.45 20.28
C PRO A 292 -18.86 -17.83 21.38
N GLU A 293 -17.82 -18.64 21.02
CA GLU A 293 -16.75 -19.07 21.94
C GLU A 293 -15.90 -17.89 22.45
N HIS A 294 -15.90 -16.77 21.73
CA HIS A 294 -15.23 -15.53 22.10
C HIS A 294 -16.22 -14.40 22.46
N ASN A 295 -17.50 -14.73 22.57
CA ASN A 295 -18.57 -13.76 22.88
C ASN A 295 -18.60 -12.58 21.89
N THR A 296 -18.42 -12.85 20.60
CA THR A 296 -18.53 -11.89 19.50
C THR A 296 -19.61 -12.32 18.53
N SER A 297 -20.31 -11.34 17.96
CA SER A 297 -21.32 -11.54 16.90
C SER A 297 -21.26 -10.40 15.89
N VAL A 298 -21.60 -10.68 14.66
CA VAL A 298 -21.65 -9.66 13.60
C VAL A 298 -22.78 -8.68 13.83
N LEU A 299 -22.54 -7.44 13.45
CA LEU A 299 -23.51 -6.37 13.48
C LEU A 299 -23.88 -5.93 12.06
N PRO A 300 -25.13 -5.60 11.79
CA PRO A 300 -25.55 -5.05 10.48
C PRO A 300 -25.08 -3.58 10.36
N LEU A 301 -23.80 -3.37 10.08
CA LEU A 301 -23.16 -2.07 9.98
C LEU A 301 -23.09 -1.58 8.52
N HIS A 302 -22.98 -0.26 8.34
CA HIS A 302 -22.39 0.29 7.14
C HIS A 302 -20.87 0.43 7.38
N TYR A 303 -20.13 -0.61 7.04
CA TYR A 303 -18.72 -0.71 7.37
C TYR A 303 -17.85 -0.30 6.18
N VAL A 304 -16.91 0.59 6.44
CA VAL A 304 -16.00 1.15 5.44
C VAL A 304 -14.56 0.96 5.89
N THR A 305 -13.69 0.58 4.96
CA THR A 305 -12.24 0.50 5.20
C THR A 305 -11.50 1.46 4.29
N MET A 306 -10.35 1.94 4.75
CA MET A 306 -9.50 2.82 3.95
C MET A 306 -9.01 2.12 2.68
N THR A 307 -8.60 0.85 2.80
CA THR A 307 -8.13 -0.01 1.71
C THR A 307 -8.81 -1.36 1.78
N ASN A 308 -8.67 -2.19 0.76
CA ASN A 308 -9.26 -3.53 0.71
C ASN A 308 -8.48 -4.50 1.61
N TYR A 309 -9.07 -4.90 2.74
CA TYR A 309 -8.43 -5.81 3.71
C TYR A 309 -8.49 -7.28 3.30
N ASP A 310 -9.55 -7.70 2.61
CA ASP A 310 -9.74 -9.07 2.16
C ASP A 310 -10.79 -9.12 1.06
N ASP A 311 -10.45 -9.74 -0.09
CA ASP A 311 -11.34 -9.85 -1.24
C ASP A 311 -12.57 -10.74 -0.96
N SER A 312 -12.53 -11.55 0.11
CA SER A 312 -13.65 -12.41 0.53
C SER A 312 -14.69 -11.69 1.41
N PHE A 313 -14.39 -10.50 1.93
CA PHE A 313 -15.29 -9.78 2.82
C PHE A 313 -16.52 -9.28 2.07
N LYS A 314 -17.69 -9.47 2.67
CA LYS A 314 -19.00 -9.07 2.10
C LYS A 314 -19.54 -7.86 2.84
N GLY A 315 -20.13 -6.93 2.09
CA GLY A 315 -20.77 -5.75 2.67
C GLY A 315 -19.80 -4.72 3.28
N VAL A 316 -18.50 -4.87 3.02
CA VAL A 316 -17.46 -3.88 3.37
C VAL A 316 -17.23 -2.98 2.18
N HIS A 317 -17.31 -1.67 2.40
CA HIS A 317 -17.04 -0.66 1.38
C HIS A 317 -15.59 -0.19 1.51
N VAL A 318 -14.93 0.06 0.38
CA VAL A 318 -13.49 0.39 0.34
C VAL A 318 -13.32 1.78 -0.27
N ILE A 319 -12.62 2.70 0.44
CA ILE A 319 -12.38 4.07 -0.08
C ILE A 319 -11.33 4.01 -1.18
N TYR A 320 -10.17 3.39 -0.91
CA TYR A 320 -9.07 3.25 -1.85
C TYR A 320 -8.86 1.77 -2.18
N ASP A 321 -9.58 1.29 -3.19
CA ASP A 321 -9.36 -0.08 -3.67
C ASP A 321 -8.00 -0.22 -4.38
N LYS A 322 -7.54 -1.46 -4.52
CA LYS A 322 -6.31 -1.77 -5.25
C LYS A 322 -6.40 -1.10 -6.63
N PRO A 323 -5.38 -0.34 -7.04
CA PRO A 323 -5.40 0.25 -8.37
C PRO A 323 -5.43 -0.89 -9.39
N ASN A 324 -6.50 -0.93 -10.20
CA ASN A 324 -6.50 -1.74 -11.40
C ASN A 324 -5.57 -1.04 -12.40
N LEU A 325 -4.32 -1.51 -12.47
CA LEU A 325 -3.32 -0.90 -13.35
C LEU A 325 -3.56 -1.37 -14.78
N GLU A 326 -4.45 -0.68 -15.45
CA GLU A 326 -4.65 -0.81 -16.90
C GLU A 326 -3.58 -0.08 -17.69
N GLY A 327 -3.42 -0.46 -18.96
CA GLY A 327 -2.42 0.14 -19.86
C GLY A 327 -0.98 -0.15 -19.43
N THR A 328 -0.72 -1.31 -18.81
CA THR A 328 0.66 -1.74 -18.52
C THR A 328 1.39 -2.13 -19.81
N LEU A 329 2.72 -2.11 -19.77
CA LEU A 329 3.55 -2.50 -20.93
C LEU A 329 3.20 -3.92 -21.41
N GLY A 330 3.01 -4.87 -20.47
CA GLY A 330 2.59 -6.23 -20.81
C GLY A 330 1.24 -6.30 -21.52
N GLN A 331 0.29 -5.48 -21.09
CA GLN A 331 -1.03 -5.36 -21.71
C GLN A 331 -0.91 -4.76 -23.13
N SER A 332 -0.18 -3.66 -23.27
CA SER A 332 -0.01 -2.97 -24.56
C SER A 332 0.67 -3.87 -25.61
N ILE A 333 1.67 -4.67 -25.20
CA ILE A 333 2.32 -5.66 -26.06
C ILE A 333 1.32 -6.72 -26.52
N ALA A 334 0.51 -7.25 -25.61
CA ALA A 334 -0.50 -8.27 -25.94
C ALA A 334 -1.61 -7.72 -26.85
N GLU A 335 -2.09 -6.49 -26.60
CA GLU A 335 -3.09 -5.82 -27.43
C GLU A 335 -2.58 -5.52 -28.86
N ALA A 336 -1.26 -5.29 -29.00
CA ALA A 336 -0.60 -5.18 -30.30
C ALA A 336 -0.40 -6.53 -31.00
N GLY A 337 -0.85 -7.66 -30.41
CA GLY A 337 -0.70 -9.00 -30.97
C GLY A 337 0.76 -9.50 -30.97
N ARG A 338 1.62 -8.92 -30.15
CA ARG A 338 3.04 -9.25 -30.05
C ARG A 338 3.31 -10.24 -28.91
N THR A 339 4.44 -10.95 -29.03
CA THR A 339 4.89 -11.95 -28.06
C THR A 339 5.86 -11.37 -27.04
N GLN A 340 5.86 -11.92 -25.83
CA GLN A 340 6.72 -11.45 -24.74
C GLN A 340 7.18 -12.58 -23.83
N VAL A 341 8.39 -12.47 -23.30
CA VAL A 341 8.98 -13.39 -22.32
C VAL A 341 9.29 -12.66 -21.03
N ARG A 342 8.89 -13.26 -19.89
CA ARG A 342 9.29 -12.88 -18.55
C ARG A 342 10.25 -13.92 -18.01
N ILE A 343 11.40 -13.49 -17.49
CA ILE A 343 12.38 -14.43 -16.95
C ILE A 343 13.11 -13.85 -15.74
N ALA A 344 13.17 -14.63 -14.68
CA ALA A 344 13.96 -14.39 -13.49
C ALA A 344 14.21 -15.70 -12.72
N GLU A 345 15.00 -15.62 -11.66
CA GLU A 345 15.05 -16.71 -10.67
C GLU A 345 13.91 -16.58 -9.65
N THR A 346 13.70 -17.63 -8.82
CA THR A 346 12.56 -17.73 -7.88
C THR A 346 12.33 -16.46 -7.04
N GLU A 347 13.39 -15.87 -6.47
CA GLU A 347 13.30 -14.67 -5.64
C GLU A 347 12.79 -13.43 -6.39
N LYS A 348 13.02 -13.39 -7.68
CA LYS A 348 12.69 -12.25 -8.55
C LYS A 348 11.57 -12.53 -9.56
N TYR A 349 11.08 -13.77 -9.61
CA TYR A 349 10.00 -14.15 -10.52
C TYR A 349 8.70 -13.34 -10.32
N PRO A 350 8.22 -13.11 -9.08
CA PRO A 350 7.06 -12.23 -8.89
C PRO A 350 7.28 -10.81 -9.39
N HIS A 351 8.52 -10.31 -9.34
CA HIS A 351 8.83 -8.93 -9.75
C HIS A 351 8.64 -8.74 -11.26
N VAL A 352 9.13 -9.66 -12.10
CA VAL A 352 8.96 -9.58 -13.55
C VAL A 352 7.59 -10.07 -14.05
N THR A 353 6.79 -10.69 -13.20
CA THR A 353 5.43 -11.18 -13.53
C THR A 353 4.36 -10.36 -12.83
N PHE A 354 4.01 -10.67 -11.59
CA PHE A 354 2.92 -10.05 -10.84
C PHE A 354 3.07 -8.51 -10.73
N PHE A 355 4.20 -8.04 -10.22
CA PHE A 355 4.42 -6.59 -10.03
C PHE A 355 4.55 -5.86 -11.35
N PHE A 356 5.30 -6.39 -12.30
CA PHE A 356 5.47 -5.80 -13.63
C PHE A 356 4.13 -5.75 -14.40
N ASN A 357 3.26 -6.72 -14.19
CA ASN A 357 1.92 -6.75 -14.79
C ASN A 357 0.86 -5.97 -13.97
N GLY A 358 1.30 -5.11 -13.03
CA GLY A 358 0.41 -4.23 -12.28
C GLY A 358 -0.45 -4.95 -11.24
N GLY A 359 0.05 -6.03 -10.65
CA GLY A 359 -0.67 -6.84 -9.66
C GLY A 359 -1.52 -7.96 -10.27
N ARG A 360 -1.29 -8.29 -11.56
CA ARG A 360 -2.01 -9.34 -12.28
C ARG A 360 -1.24 -10.66 -12.26
N GLU A 361 -1.86 -11.72 -11.71
CA GLU A 361 -1.30 -13.07 -11.69
C GLU A 361 -1.38 -13.77 -13.06
N VAL A 362 -2.53 -13.61 -13.74
CA VAL A 362 -2.78 -14.31 -15.01
C VAL A 362 -1.92 -13.70 -16.12
N PRO A 363 -1.13 -14.50 -16.86
CA PRO A 363 -0.36 -14.02 -18.00
C PRO A 363 -1.23 -13.31 -19.02
N PHE A 364 -0.66 -12.32 -19.72
CA PHE A 364 -1.28 -11.73 -20.89
C PHE A 364 -1.21 -12.71 -22.09
N ASN A 365 -2.06 -12.48 -23.09
CA ASN A 365 -1.96 -13.25 -24.34
C ASN A 365 -0.59 -13.04 -24.99
N GLY A 366 0.08 -14.14 -25.41
CA GLY A 366 1.44 -14.09 -25.94
C GLY A 366 2.55 -13.92 -24.90
N GLU A 367 2.23 -13.95 -23.59
CA GLU A 367 3.22 -13.91 -22.49
C GLU A 367 3.68 -15.32 -22.09
N GLN A 368 4.95 -15.62 -22.33
CA GLN A 368 5.65 -16.79 -21.85
C GLN A 368 6.44 -16.44 -20.58
N ARG A 369 6.44 -17.36 -19.61
CA ARG A 369 7.15 -17.19 -18.33
C ARG A 369 8.19 -18.30 -18.17
N LEU A 370 9.44 -17.90 -17.91
CA LEU A 370 10.56 -18.78 -17.63
C LEU A 370 11.10 -18.49 -16.24
N MET A 371 11.52 -19.53 -15.52
CA MET A 371 12.03 -19.40 -14.16
C MET A 371 13.22 -20.32 -13.94
N ALA A 372 14.30 -19.77 -13.42
CA ALA A 372 15.39 -20.52 -12.81
C ALA A 372 15.14 -20.67 -11.30
N HIS A 373 15.62 -21.75 -10.67
CA HIS A 373 15.51 -21.87 -9.22
C HIS A 373 16.63 -21.13 -8.54
N SER A 374 16.28 -20.29 -7.54
CA SER A 374 17.28 -19.64 -6.70
C SER A 374 18.09 -20.66 -5.90
N PRO A 375 19.35 -20.34 -5.54
CA PRO A 375 20.21 -21.21 -4.78
C PRO A 375 19.61 -21.58 -3.41
N LYS A 376 19.74 -22.84 -3.00
CA LYS A 376 19.26 -23.32 -1.70
C LYS A 376 20.35 -23.15 -0.62
N VAL A 377 20.74 -21.92 -0.35
CA VAL A 377 21.73 -21.54 0.66
C VAL A 377 21.07 -20.75 1.80
N ALA A 378 21.70 -20.68 2.95
CA ALA A 378 21.13 -19.96 4.11
C ALA A 378 21.11 -18.45 3.86
N THR A 379 22.16 -17.92 3.23
CA THR A 379 22.30 -16.51 2.84
C THR A 379 23.02 -16.45 1.49
N TYR A 380 22.70 -15.46 0.66
CA TYR A 380 23.18 -15.42 -0.73
C TYR A 380 24.63 -14.96 -0.89
N ASP A 381 25.28 -14.48 0.14
CA ASP A 381 26.74 -14.29 0.17
C ASP A 381 27.52 -15.60 0.06
N LEU A 382 26.87 -16.75 0.34
CA LEU A 382 27.44 -18.07 0.13
C LEU A 382 27.41 -18.54 -1.35
N GLN A 383 26.58 -17.90 -2.18
CA GLN A 383 26.50 -18.12 -3.62
C GLN A 383 26.12 -16.81 -4.32
N PRO A 384 27.04 -15.83 -4.37
CA PRO A 384 26.72 -14.47 -4.84
C PRO A 384 26.38 -14.38 -6.34
N GLU A 385 26.82 -15.34 -7.15
CA GLU A 385 26.43 -15.45 -8.55
C GLU A 385 24.96 -15.80 -8.75
N MET A 386 24.28 -16.17 -7.67
CA MET A 386 22.86 -16.55 -7.69
C MET A 386 22.57 -17.60 -8.79
N SER A 387 21.53 -17.41 -9.58
CA SER A 387 21.19 -18.29 -10.72
C SER A 387 21.40 -17.63 -12.09
N ALA A 388 22.34 -16.67 -12.15
CA ALA A 388 22.60 -15.92 -13.39
C ALA A 388 22.94 -16.82 -14.57
N HIS A 389 23.76 -17.88 -14.38
CA HIS A 389 24.12 -18.82 -15.43
C HIS A 389 22.93 -19.62 -15.95
N ASP A 390 22.02 -20.03 -15.06
CA ASP A 390 20.81 -20.77 -15.45
C ASP A 390 19.86 -19.85 -16.23
N ILE A 391 19.70 -18.59 -15.81
CA ILE A 391 18.92 -17.58 -16.54
C ILE A 391 19.47 -17.40 -17.95
N VAL A 392 20.79 -17.26 -18.11
CA VAL A 392 21.42 -17.14 -19.41
C VAL A 392 21.18 -18.40 -20.27
N GLY A 393 21.28 -19.60 -19.62
CA GLY A 393 20.99 -20.86 -20.29
C GLY A 393 19.56 -20.97 -20.84
N LEU A 394 18.58 -20.40 -20.11
CA LEU A 394 17.18 -20.39 -20.52
C LEU A 394 16.85 -19.32 -21.56
N ILE A 395 17.42 -18.11 -21.46
CA ILE A 395 17.02 -17.01 -22.33
C ILE A 395 17.74 -16.99 -23.68
N CYS A 396 19.01 -17.41 -23.73
CA CYS A 396 19.77 -17.40 -24.98
C CYS A 396 19.14 -18.24 -26.10
N PRO A 397 18.56 -19.43 -25.85
CA PRO A 397 17.80 -20.15 -26.85
C PRO A 397 16.62 -19.38 -27.42
N GLU A 398 15.85 -18.70 -26.53
CA GLU A 398 14.70 -17.89 -26.93
C GLU A 398 15.10 -16.72 -27.83
N MET A 399 16.19 -16.03 -27.48
CA MET A 399 16.73 -14.91 -28.28
C MET A 399 17.27 -15.34 -29.64
N LYS A 400 17.66 -16.61 -29.81
CA LYS A 400 18.21 -17.16 -31.04
C LYS A 400 17.15 -17.75 -31.97
N LYS A 401 15.89 -17.84 -31.54
CA LYS A 401 14.81 -18.28 -32.41
C LYS A 401 14.67 -17.35 -33.62
N SER A 402 14.30 -17.92 -34.78
CA SER A 402 13.96 -17.14 -35.96
C SER A 402 12.51 -16.65 -35.90
N ASP A 403 12.19 -15.58 -36.61
CA ASP A 403 10.81 -15.16 -36.79
C ASP A 403 9.97 -16.27 -37.47
N PRO A 404 8.72 -16.50 -37.05
CA PRO A 404 7.94 -15.72 -36.04
C PRO A 404 8.10 -16.20 -34.58
N ASP A 405 8.94 -17.18 -34.28
CA ASP A 405 9.03 -17.85 -32.98
C ASP A 405 9.87 -17.08 -31.94
N SER A 406 10.64 -16.09 -32.37
CA SER A 406 11.44 -15.26 -31.48
C SER A 406 10.57 -14.20 -30.78
N PRO A 407 10.67 -13.99 -29.46
CA PRO A 407 9.85 -13.02 -28.75
C PRO A 407 10.11 -11.58 -29.19
N ASP A 408 9.06 -10.78 -29.29
CA ASP A 408 9.15 -9.35 -29.61
C ASP A 408 9.69 -8.54 -28.42
N PHE A 409 9.36 -8.95 -27.18
CA PHE A 409 9.81 -8.30 -25.97
C PHE A 409 10.29 -9.31 -24.93
N ILE A 410 11.38 -8.99 -24.27
CA ILE A 410 11.91 -9.76 -23.14
C ILE A 410 12.04 -8.83 -21.93
N CYS A 411 11.50 -9.24 -20.79
CA CYS A 411 11.81 -8.65 -19.48
C CYS A 411 12.56 -9.68 -18.65
N LEU A 412 13.83 -9.42 -18.40
CA LEU A 412 14.74 -10.28 -17.66
C LEU A 412 15.24 -9.58 -16.41
N ASN A 413 15.29 -10.28 -15.29
CA ASN A 413 15.89 -9.81 -14.04
C ASN A 413 17.00 -10.76 -13.60
N PHE A 414 18.17 -10.19 -13.32
CA PHE A 414 19.23 -10.82 -12.53
C PHE A 414 19.17 -10.33 -11.09
N ALA A 415 19.16 -11.28 -10.12
CA ALA A 415 19.10 -10.98 -8.69
C ALA A 415 20.45 -10.52 -8.13
#